data_82e67af1147a54e3dd1c38706c429839
#
_entry.id   82e67af1147a54e3dd1c38706c429839
#
_cell.length_a   1.000
_cell.length_b   1.000
_cell.length_c   1.000
_cell.angle_alpha   90.00
_cell.angle_beta   90.00
_cell.angle_gamma   90.00
#
_symmetry.space_group_name_H-M   'P 1'
#
loop_
_entity.id
_entity.type
_entity.pdbx_description
1 polymer ?
#
loop_
_entity_poly.entity_id
_entity_poly.type
_entity_poly.pdbx_seq_one_letter_code
_entity_poly.pdbx_strand_id
1 'polypeptide(L)'
;MLKTLSIIAAVSAAGLATAPLFAEEKQMTPAEGYNIHVVAPHRHEDGTVRGPYHHYCKPISDQILQCMIFESTDPKAPLVEIEYFVDKKLARSNVSLQEWNKHYHDHEVEIATGRVQVLDVPPEKAKEIAEAAAKTDGIIFHLWYYPEDKAPTGKVGFPTSVAHKPRTE
;
A
#
# COMPACT_ATOMS: atom_id res chain seq x y z
N MET A 1 -61.03 62.54 -27.18
CA MET A 1 -60.81 61.09 -27.20
C MET A 1 -59.42 60.82 -26.62
N LEU A 2 -59.34 60.58 -25.33
CA LEU A 2 -58.09 60.22 -24.66
C LEU A 2 -57.93 58.70 -24.66
N LYS A 3 -56.83 58.21 -25.20
CA LYS A 3 -56.45 56.81 -25.11
C LYS A 3 -55.49 56.59 -23.89
N THR A 4 -56.01 55.90 -22.90
CA THR A 4 -55.24 55.48 -21.75
C THR A 4 -54.29 54.28 -22.10
N LEU A 5 -53.02 54.47 -21.90
CA LEU A 5 -51.99 53.42 -22.08
C LEU A 5 -51.76 52.70 -20.75
N SER A 6 -52.15 51.46 -20.67
CA SER A 6 -51.85 50.60 -19.48
C SER A 6 -50.48 50.01 -19.62
N ILE A 7 -49.58 50.30 -18.66
CA ILE A 7 -48.26 49.68 -18.52
C ILE A 7 -48.39 48.45 -17.64
N ILE A 8 -48.12 47.25 -18.18
CA ILE A 8 -48.05 46.03 -17.46
C ILE A 8 -46.59 45.87 -17.00
N ALA A 9 -46.37 45.97 -15.67
CA ALA A 9 -45.08 45.68 -15.11
C ALA A 9 -44.93 44.17 -14.96
N ALA A 10 -43.92 43.59 -15.66
CA ALA A 10 -43.53 42.20 -15.50
C ALA A 10 -42.59 42.08 -14.27
N VAL A 11 -43.03 41.40 -13.25
CA VAL A 11 -42.22 41.05 -12.09
C VAL A 11 -41.43 39.77 -12.44
N SER A 12 -40.12 39.90 -12.67
CA SER A 12 -39.22 38.77 -12.82
C SER A 12 -38.90 38.19 -11.46
N ALA A 13 -39.42 37.01 -11.15
CA ALA A 13 -39.00 36.23 -9.96
C ALA A 13 -37.64 35.61 -10.26
N ALA A 14 -36.56 36.18 -9.68
CA ALA A 14 -35.24 35.55 -9.67
C ALA A 14 -35.27 34.38 -8.68
N GLY A 15 -35.35 33.17 -9.20
CA GLY A 15 -35.19 31.95 -8.42
C GLY A 15 -33.75 31.82 -7.94
N LEU A 16 -33.53 31.97 -6.63
CA LEU A 16 -32.28 31.59 -5.97
C LEU A 16 -32.16 30.08 -6.03
N ALA A 17 -31.32 29.57 -6.94
CA ALA A 17 -30.91 28.19 -6.94
C ALA A 17 -29.99 27.98 -5.70
N THR A 18 -30.52 27.38 -4.65
CA THR A 18 -29.69 26.90 -3.53
C THR A 18 -28.89 25.69 -4.01
N ALA A 19 -27.60 25.89 -4.22
CA ALA A 19 -26.68 24.77 -4.43
C ALA A 19 -26.75 23.80 -3.23
N PRO A 20 -26.71 22.48 -3.45
CA PRO A 20 -26.75 21.51 -2.36
C PRO A 20 -25.56 21.74 -1.42
N LEU A 21 -25.83 21.89 -0.15
CA LEU A 21 -24.83 22.17 0.91
C LEU A 21 -24.03 20.92 1.31
N PHE A 22 -24.23 19.79 0.63
CA PHE A 22 -23.50 18.55 0.89
C PHE A 22 -22.49 18.37 -0.24
N ALA A 23 -21.20 18.58 0.08
CA ALA A 23 -20.13 18.07 -0.75
C ALA A 23 -20.31 16.55 -0.80
N GLU A 24 -20.45 16.00 -2.00
CA GLU A 24 -20.48 14.55 -2.21
C GLU A 24 -19.16 14.00 -1.71
N GLU A 25 -19.19 13.23 -0.62
CA GLU A 25 -17.99 12.61 -0.06
C GLU A 25 -17.45 11.64 -1.09
N LYS A 26 -16.30 11.96 -1.68
CA LYS A 26 -15.69 11.13 -2.72
C LYS A 26 -15.44 9.74 -2.17
N GLN A 27 -16.20 8.76 -2.65
CA GLN A 27 -16.00 7.36 -2.26
C GLN A 27 -14.60 6.91 -2.68
N MET A 28 -13.79 6.46 -1.73
CA MET A 28 -12.45 5.94 -2.00
C MET A 28 -12.52 4.66 -2.84
N THR A 29 -11.66 4.59 -3.84
CA THR A 29 -11.51 3.39 -4.65
C THR A 29 -10.50 2.42 -3.99
N PRO A 30 -10.49 1.11 -4.38
CA PRO A 30 -9.48 0.18 -3.89
C PRO A 30 -8.03 0.58 -4.16
N ALA A 31 -7.78 1.46 -5.15
CA ALA A 31 -6.46 1.97 -5.49
C ALA A 31 -5.98 3.10 -4.56
N GLU A 32 -6.85 3.66 -3.73
CA GLU A 32 -6.52 4.75 -2.80
C GLU A 32 -6.17 4.21 -1.40
N GLY A 33 -5.59 5.05 -0.56
CA GLY A 33 -5.30 4.74 0.85
C GLY A 33 -3.96 4.04 1.11
N TYR A 34 -3.10 3.87 0.11
CA TYR A 34 -1.74 3.35 0.28
C TYR A 34 -0.81 4.46 0.80
N ASN A 35 -0.96 4.82 2.07
CA ASN A 35 -0.31 5.97 2.69
C ASN A 35 0.72 5.59 3.78
N ILE A 36 0.97 4.32 4.00
CA ILE A 36 2.07 3.86 4.87
C ILE A 36 3.26 3.60 3.96
N HIS A 37 4.34 4.38 4.12
CA HIS A 37 5.55 4.26 3.30
C HIS A 37 6.67 3.59 4.09
N VAL A 38 7.09 2.41 3.64
CA VAL A 38 8.19 1.64 4.24
C VAL A 38 9.27 1.39 3.19
N VAL A 39 10.52 1.34 3.62
CA VAL A 39 11.65 0.99 2.74
C VAL A 39 12.44 -0.15 3.36
N ALA A 40 12.66 -1.20 2.56
CA ALA A 40 13.43 -2.38 2.96
C ALA A 40 14.15 -3.04 1.77
N PRO A 41 15.32 -3.66 1.97
CA PRO A 41 15.94 -4.51 0.98
C PRO A 41 15.38 -5.94 1.05
N HIS A 42 15.27 -6.61 -0.10
CA HIS A 42 14.80 -7.99 -0.19
C HIS A 42 15.92 -8.94 -0.64
N ARG A 43 15.90 -10.17 -0.13
CA ARG A 43 16.74 -11.27 -0.60
C ARG A 43 15.96 -12.11 -1.61
N HIS A 44 16.45 -12.16 -2.83
CA HIS A 44 15.88 -12.96 -3.92
C HIS A 44 16.31 -14.42 -3.84
N GLU A 45 15.62 -15.30 -4.59
CA GLU A 45 15.85 -16.76 -4.61
C GLU A 45 17.26 -17.14 -5.09
N ASP A 46 17.88 -16.29 -5.91
CA ASP A 46 19.28 -16.45 -6.37
C ASP A 46 20.32 -16.03 -5.30
N GLY A 47 19.85 -15.63 -4.12
CA GLY A 47 20.66 -15.17 -3.00
C GLY A 47 21.09 -13.71 -3.08
N THR A 48 20.78 -12.98 -4.17
CA THR A 48 21.09 -11.56 -4.28
C THR A 48 20.21 -10.74 -3.35
N VAL A 49 20.76 -9.64 -2.85
CA VAL A 49 20.01 -8.63 -2.10
C VAL A 49 19.80 -7.43 -3.01
N ARG A 50 18.55 -7.07 -3.22
CA ARG A 50 18.14 -5.94 -4.07
C ARG A 50 17.36 -4.90 -3.28
N GLY A 51 17.16 -3.73 -3.87
CA GLY A 51 16.54 -2.58 -3.26
C GLY A 51 17.57 -1.59 -2.71
N PRO A 52 17.22 -0.69 -1.76
CA PRO A 52 15.96 -0.75 -1.00
C PRO A 52 14.72 -0.49 -1.85
N TYR A 53 13.66 -1.27 -1.63
CA TYR A 53 12.39 -1.12 -2.30
C TYR A 53 11.44 -0.21 -1.51
N HIS A 54 10.58 0.52 -2.21
CA HIS A 54 9.59 1.42 -1.65
C HIS A 54 8.21 0.75 -1.58
N HIS A 55 7.77 0.45 -0.36
CA HIS A 55 6.47 -0.17 -0.08
C HIS A 55 5.46 0.92 0.24
N TYR A 56 4.38 1.00 -0.51
CA TYR A 56 3.23 1.81 -0.18
C TYR A 56 2.11 0.88 0.25
N CYS A 57 1.70 0.98 1.52
CA CYS A 57 0.84 -0.01 2.16
C CYS A 57 -0.46 0.61 2.69
N LYS A 58 -1.51 -0.23 2.75
CA LYS A 58 -2.76 0.07 3.44
C LYS A 58 -3.31 -1.15 4.16
N PRO A 59 -3.99 -0.98 5.30
CA PRO A 59 -4.74 -2.07 5.92
C PRO A 59 -5.94 -2.44 5.02
N ILE A 60 -6.15 -3.74 4.81
CA ILE A 60 -7.35 -4.30 4.16
C ILE A 60 -8.23 -5.04 5.17
N SER A 61 -7.69 -5.35 6.35
CA SER A 61 -8.41 -5.81 7.54
C SER A 61 -7.56 -5.52 8.78
N ASP A 62 -8.08 -5.84 9.98
CA ASP A 62 -7.33 -5.72 11.23
C ASP A 62 -6.10 -6.64 11.31
N GLN A 63 -6.01 -7.63 10.43
CA GLN A 63 -4.96 -8.66 10.43
C GLN A 63 -4.08 -8.65 9.18
N ILE A 64 -4.41 -7.84 8.16
CA ILE A 64 -3.69 -7.86 6.89
C ILE A 64 -3.47 -6.44 6.37
N LEU A 65 -2.18 -6.10 6.10
CA LEU A 65 -1.81 -4.98 5.24
C LEU A 65 -1.48 -5.52 3.85
N GLN A 66 -1.81 -4.73 2.84
CA GLN A 66 -1.40 -4.96 1.45
C GLN A 66 -0.48 -3.83 1.01
N CYS A 67 0.65 -4.19 0.39
CA CYS A 67 1.65 -3.24 -0.11
C CYS A 67 1.85 -3.39 -1.62
N MET A 68 1.91 -2.26 -2.31
CA MET A 68 2.48 -2.13 -3.65
C MET A 68 3.94 -1.72 -3.51
N ILE A 69 4.83 -2.35 -4.26
CA ILE A 69 6.27 -2.18 -4.12
C ILE A 69 6.90 -1.73 -5.42
N PHE A 70 7.71 -0.68 -5.30
CA PHE A 70 8.38 0.01 -6.41
C PHE A 70 9.89 0.13 -6.13
N GLU A 71 10.70 0.20 -7.17
CA GLU A 71 12.15 0.38 -7.03
C GLU A 71 12.56 1.79 -6.65
N SER A 72 11.70 2.77 -6.84
CA SER A 72 11.97 4.17 -6.52
C SER A 72 10.69 4.95 -6.26
N THR A 73 10.85 6.21 -5.84
CA THR A 73 9.75 7.17 -5.68
C THR A 73 9.41 7.92 -6.98
N ASP A 74 10.02 7.56 -8.12
CA ASP A 74 9.69 8.19 -9.40
C ASP A 74 8.21 7.90 -9.73
N PRO A 75 7.41 8.90 -10.12
CA PRO A 75 6.00 8.69 -10.50
C PRO A 75 5.77 7.69 -11.64
N LYS A 76 6.83 7.36 -12.39
CA LYS A 76 6.82 6.36 -13.48
C LYS A 76 7.47 5.04 -13.10
N ALA A 77 7.91 4.89 -11.83
CA ALA A 77 8.48 3.62 -11.37
C ALA A 77 7.48 2.48 -11.59
N PRO A 78 7.89 1.35 -12.16
CA PRO A 78 7.00 0.22 -12.33
C PRO A 78 6.69 -0.45 -10.99
N LEU A 79 5.49 -1.01 -10.87
CA LEU A 79 5.16 -1.95 -9.81
C LEU A 79 5.95 -3.23 -10.05
N VAL A 80 6.87 -3.57 -9.16
CA VAL A 80 7.75 -4.73 -9.31
C VAL A 80 7.39 -5.89 -8.37
N GLU A 81 6.78 -5.57 -7.22
CA GLU A 81 6.37 -6.58 -6.23
C GLU A 81 5.03 -6.20 -5.57
N ILE A 82 4.40 -7.19 -4.98
CA ILE A 82 3.28 -7.03 -4.04
C ILE A 82 3.65 -7.79 -2.77
N GLU A 83 3.36 -7.22 -1.62
CA GLU A 83 3.54 -7.89 -0.34
C GLU A 83 2.27 -7.84 0.51
N TYR A 84 2.03 -8.90 1.27
CA TYR A 84 1.04 -8.93 2.33
C TYR A 84 1.74 -9.10 3.68
N PHE A 85 1.46 -8.19 4.61
CA PHE A 85 1.80 -8.31 6.02
C PHE A 85 0.62 -8.99 6.70
N VAL A 86 0.80 -10.19 7.17
CA VAL A 86 -0.26 -11.02 7.76
C VAL A 86 0.01 -11.22 9.24
N ASP A 87 -0.98 -11.00 10.11
CA ASP A 87 -0.84 -11.29 11.54
C ASP A 87 -0.21 -12.68 11.75
N LYS A 88 0.79 -12.78 12.63
CA LYS A 88 1.58 -14.02 12.84
C LYS A 88 0.68 -15.20 13.18
N LYS A 89 -0.34 -15.02 14.03
CA LYS A 89 -1.24 -16.10 14.39
C LYS A 89 -2.06 -16.56 13.18
N LEU A 90 -2.54 -15.62 12.38
CA LEU A 90 -3.29 -15.93 11.16
C LEU A 90 -2.41 -16.65 10.14
N ALA A 91 -1.24 -16.14 9.81
CA ALA A 91 -0.30 -16.76 8.86
C ALA A 91 0.09 -18.17 9.32
N ARG A 92 0.55 -18.30 10.57
CA ARG A 92 1.12 -19.53 11.10
C ARG A 92 0.08 -20.63 11.37
N SER A 93 -1.22 -20.28 11.49
CA SER A 93 -2.30 -21.27 11.62
C SER A 93 -2.85 -21.76 10.28
N ASN A 94 -2.64 -21.02 9.19
CA ASN A 94 -3.19 -21.33 7.88
C ASN A 94 -2.16 -21.79 6.84
N VAL A 95 -0.87 -21.57 7.12
CA VAL A 95 0.23 -21.92 6.22
C VAL A 95 1.07 -23.02 6.85
N SER A 96 1.34 -24.11 6.12
CA SER A 96 2.22 -25.16 6.62
C SER A 96 3.61 -24.63 6.93
N LEU A 97 4.32 -25.22 7.91
CA LEU A 97 5.69 -24.82 8.24
C LEU A 97 6.63 -24.87 7.03
N GLN A 98 6.43 -25.86 6.15
CA GLN A 98 7.22 -26.01 4.93
C GLN A 98 7.01 -24.84 3.97
N GLU A 99 5.75 -24.47 3.71
CA GLU A 99 5.43 -23.34 2.82
C GLU A 99 5.84 -22.01 3.46
N TRP A 100 5.67 -21.86 4.78
CA TRP A 100 6.12 -20.68 5.48
C TRP A 100 7.64 -20.50 5.32
N ASN A 101 8.43 -21.54 5.60
CA ASN A 101 9.88 -21.49 5.50
C ASN A 101 10.40 -21.21 4.07
N LYS A 102 9.56 -21.47 3.06
CA LYS A 102 9.90 -21.29 1.66
C LYS A 102 9.56 -19.90 1.14
N HIS A 103 8.49 -19.29 1.64
CA HIS A 103 7.91 -18.11 1.02
C HIS A 103 7.69 -16.93 1.98
N TYR A 104 7.60 -17.19 3.27
CA TYR A 104 7.33 -16.15 4.26
C TYR A 104 8.61 -15.71 4.98
N HIS A 105 8.53 -14.55 5.63
CA HIS A 105 9.55 -14.08 6.55
C HIS A 105 8.90 -13.39 7.76
N ASP A 106 9.66 -13.29 8.84
CA ASP A 106 9.23 -12.66 10.09
C ASP A 106 9.68 -11.20 10.11
N HIS A 107 8.73 -10.26 10.12
CA HIS A 107 9.03 -8.83 10.16
C HIS A 107 9.73 -8.39 11.46
N GLU A 108 9.49 -9.07 12.60
CA GLU A 108 10.22 -8.75 13.84
C GLU A 108 11.72 -8.97 13.67
N VAL A 109 12.10 -10.09 13.04
CA VAL A 109 13.49 -10.41 12.74
C VAL A 109 14.08 -9.42 11.73
N GLU A 110 13.29 -9.04 10.73
CA GLU A 110 13.69 -8.08 9.72
C GLU A 110 13.90 -6.68 10.31
N ILE A 111 12.93 -6.16 11.05
CA ILE A 111 12.99 -4.83 11.70
C ILE A 111 14.16 -4.74 12.65
N ALA A 112 14.47 -5.82 13.41
CA ALA A 112 15.61 -5.89 14.31
C ALA A 112 16.98 -5.71 13.60
N THR A 113 17.03 -5.85 12.26
CA THR A 113 18.25 -5.56 11.50
C THR A 113 18.58 -4.08 11.39
N GLY A 114 17.62 -3.18 11.66
CA GLY A 114 17.72 -1.75 11.44
C GLY A 114 17.70 -1.33 9.95
N ARG A 115 17.42 -2.26 9.02
CA ARG A 115 17.39 -1.98 7.57
C ARG A 115 16.02 -1.56 7.06
N VAL A 116 14.97 -1.76 7.86
CA VAL A 116 13.61 -1.29 7.56
C VAL A 116 13.46 0.15 8.05
N GLN A 117 12.94 1.01 7.21
CA GLN A 117 12.67 2.40 7.56
C GLN A 117 11.22 2.74 7.23
N VAL A 118 10.53 3.40 8.16
CA VAL A 118 9.21 3.99 7.91
C VAL A 118 9.42 5.46 7.60
N LEU A 119 8.91 5.89 6.46
CA LEU A 119 9.14 7.23 5.92
C LEU A 119 7.87 8.10 6.00
N ASP A 120 8.03 9.39 5.73
CA ASP A 120 6.97 10.39 5.57
C ASP A 120 6.07 10.60 6.81
N VAL A 121 6.55 10.19 7.98
CA VAL A 121 5.85 10.35 9.27
C VAL A 121 6.82 10.76 10.39
N PRO A 122 6.32 11.38 11.49
CA PRO A 122 7.15 11.67 12.66
C PRO A 122 7.75 10.39 13.30
N PRO A 123 8.91 10.50 14.00
CA PRO A 123 9.62 9.35 14.58
C PRO A 123 8.75 8.47 15.49
N GLU A 124 7.89 9.06 16.30
CA GLU A 124 6.99 8.34 17.20
C GLU A 124 6.00 7.48 16.39
N LYS A 125 5.48 8.04 15.29
CA LYS A 125 4.56 7.32 14.42
C LYS A 125 5.27 6.23 13.62
N ALA A 126 6.50 6.48 13.19
CA ALA A 126 7.34 5.47 12.55
C ALA A 126 7.57 4.26 13.48
N LYS A 127 7.84 4.54 14.77
CA LYS A 127 7.99 3.50 15.79
C LYS A 127 6.71 2.67 15.99
N GLU A 128 5.55 3.32 16.10
CA GLU A 128 4.26 2.62 16.21
C GLU A 128 3.98 1.70 15.01
N ILE A 129 4.26 2.18 13.79
CA ILE A 129 4.09 1.40 12.56
C ILE A 129 5.05 0.19 12.56
N ALA A 130 6.32 0.39 12.91
CA ALA A 130 7.30 -0.70 12.99
C ALA A 130 6.92 -1.74 14.06
N GLU A 131 6.45 -1.31 15.24
CA GLU A 131 5.96 -2.21 16.30
C GLU A 131 4.71 -2.99 15.88
N ALA A 132 3.84 -2.40 15.08
CA ALA A 132 2.69 -3.09 14.50
C ALA A 132 3.13 -4.11 13.44
N ALA A 133 4.03 -3.72 12.54
CA ALA A 133 4.61 -4.58 11.51
C ALA A 133 5.36 -5.79 12.11
N ALA A 134 6.08 -5.62 13.22
CA ALA A 134 6.78 -6.70 13.92
C ALA A 134 5.87 -7.85 14.39
N LYS A 135 4.54 -7.61 14.47
CA LYS A 135 3.54 -8.63 14.83
C LYS A 135 3.05 -9.45 13.63
N THR A 136 3.61 -9.21 12.46
CA THR A 136 3.18 -9.85 11.21
C THR A 136 4.30 -10.68 10.59
N ASP A 137 3.92 -11.67 9.77
CA ASP A 137 4.77 -12.36 8.82
C ASP A 137 4.50 -11.78 7.42
N GLY A 138 5.54 -11.63 6.59
CA GLY A 138 5.44 -11.13 5.23
C GLY A 138 5.48 -12.22 4.18
N ILE A 139 4.74 -12.04 3.09
CA ILE A 139 4.89 -12.81 1.85
C ILE A 139 4.98 -11.86 0.67
N ILE A 140 6.08 -11.95 -0.09
CA ILE A 140 6.38 -11.11 -1.24
C ILE A 140 6.18 -11.91 -2.52
N PHE A 141 5.50 -11.29 -3.50
CA PHE A 141 5.36 -11.77 -4.87
C PHE A 141 6.13 -10.84 -5.78
N HIS A 142 7.28 -11.27 -6.28
CA HIS A 142 8.08 -10.51 -7.24
C HIS A 142 7.55 -10.77 -8.65
N LEU A 143 7.14 -9.70 -9.33
CA LEU A 143 6.39 -9.76 -10.59
C LEU A 143 7.22 -9.35 -11.80
N TRP A 144 8.26 -8.53 -11.60
CA TRP A 144 9.06 -7.98 -12.68
C TRP A 144 10.48 -7.68 -12.22
N TYR A 145 11.49 -8.34 -12.81
CA TYR A 145 12.91 -8.08 -12.59
C TYR A 145 13.39 -6.87 -13.41
N TYR A 146 12.83 -5.72 -13.09
CA TYR A 146 13.20 -4.45 -13.70
C TYR A 146 14.53 -3.93 -13.12
N PRO A 147 15.44 -3.31 -13.90
CA PRO A 147 15.36 -3.07 -15.35
C PRO A 147 15.94 -4.20 -16.21
N GLU A 148 16.38 -5.33 -15.67
CA GLU A 148 17.03 -6.42 -16.41
C GLU A 148 16.07 -7.02 -17.45
N ASP A 149 14.83 -7.29 -17.04
CA ASP A 149 13.76 -7.71 -17.95
C ASP A 149 13.08 -6.49 -18.59
N LYS A 150 13.02 -6.45 -19.91
CA LYS A 150 12.37 -5.35 -20.65
C LYS A 150 10.84 -5.31 -20.48
N ALA A 151 10.23 -6.39 -20.01
CA ALA A 151 8.80 -6.54 -19.72
C ALA A 151 8.58 -7.64 -18.69
N PRO A 152 7.44 -7.64 -17.97
CA PRO A 152 7.08 -8.76 -17.11
C PRO A 152 7.04 -10.07 -17.89
N THR A 153 7.74 -11.08 -17.42
CA THR A 153 7.92 -12.37 -18.13
C THR A 153 6.87 -13.42 -17.76
N GLY A 154 6.04 -13.15 -16.75
CA GLY A 154 5.10 -14.11 -16.17
C GLY A 154 5.73 -15.03 -15.10
N LYS A 155 7.03 -14.92 -14.85
CA LYS A 155 7.65 -15.57 -13.68
C LYS A 155 7.29 -14.78 -12.42
N VAL A 156 6.92 -15.52 -11.37
CA VAL A 156 6.73 -14.97 -10.03
C VAL A 156 7.81 -15.55 -9.13
N GLY A 157 8.60 -14.67 -8.52
CA GLY A 157 9.56 -15.02 -7.47
C GLY A 157 8.97 -14.79 -6.08
N PHE A 158 9.61 -15.36 -5.07
CA PHE A 158 9.25 -15.20 -3.67
C PHE A 158 10.46 -14.71 -2.85
N PRO A 159 10.84 -13.43 -2.98
CA PRO A 159 11.87 -12.87 -2.13
C PRO A 159 11.47 -12.95 -0.65
N THR A 160 12.47 -12.92 0.20
CA THR A 160 12.28 -12.86 1.65
C THR A 160 13.07 -11.68 2.22
N SER A 161 12.94 -11.42 3.52
CA SER A 161 13.80 -10.44 4.18
C SER A 161 15.26 -10.88 4.19
N VAL A 162 16.19 -9.92 4.23
CA VAL A 162 17.63 -10.20 4.30
C VAL A 162 18.05 -10.96 5.55
N ALA A 163 17.21 -10.99 6.58
CA ALA A 163 17.43 -11.69 7.84
C ALA A 163 16.52 -12.92 8.00
N HIS A 164 15.87 -13.36 6.93
CA HIS A 164 15.00 -14.53 6.98
C HIS A 164 15.70 -15.74 7.63
N LYS A 165 15.00 -16.37 8.58
CA LYS A 165 15.41 -17.62 9.25
C LYS A 165 14.24 -18.59 9.19
N PRO A 166 14.47 -19.85 8.79
CA PRO A 166 13.45 -20.89 8.86
C PRO A 166 12.94 -21.06 10.29
N ARG A 167 11.63 -21.28 10.43
CA ARG A 167 10.99 -21.67 11.69
C ARG A 167 11.14 -23.16 11.90
N THR A 168 11.13 -23.58 13.19
CA THR A 168 11.18 -24.98 13.61
C THR A 168 9.85 -25.52 14.10
N GLU A 169 8.90 -24.61 14.35
CA GLU A 169 7.54 -24.87 14.85
C GLU A 169 6.57 -23.76 14.48
#